data_d511137e652f0b591740fae989519dab
#
_entry.id   d511137e652f0b591740fae989519dab
#
_cell.length_a   1.000
_cell.length_b   1.000
_cell.length_c   1.000
_cell.angle_alpha   90.00
_cell.angle_beta   90.00
_cell.angle_gamma   90.00
#
_symmetry.space_group_name_H-M   'P 1'
#
loop_
_entity.id
_entity.type
_entity.pdbx_description
1 polymer ?
#
loop_
_entity_poly.entity_id
_entity_poly.type
_entity_poly.pdbx_seq_one_letter_code
_entity_poly.pdbx_strand_id
1 'polypeptide(L)'
;MKFVFLCDANYLKGDMVNFVNNFPTNHELVTMTSDELLQSKSIFDGTFAILAERATWQKNFSLFRYFGLLPLLEVLPLGVVSRSRRSEPLKGRTQNRNQEIYFNPSASAEELYIQVDKFVAAPPAGFSYPRGTAKA
;
A
#
# COMPACT_ATOMS: atom_id res chain seq x y z
N MET A 1 11.44 4.59 -10.02
CA MET A 1 10.05 4.99 -9.73
C MET A 1 9.88 5.25 -8.26
N LYS A 2 8.94 6.11 -7.90
CA LYS A 2 8.68 6.47 -6.51
C LYS A 2 7.53 5.65 -5.95
N PHE A 3 7.78 4.99 -4.82
CA PHE A 3 6.75 4.25 -4.06
C PHE A 3 6.51 4.94 -2.72
N VAL A 4 5.29 4.95 -2.27
CA VAL A 4 4.93 5.38 -0.92
C VAL A 4 4.61 4.14 -0.09
N PHE A 5 5.35 3.95 1.00
CA PHE A 5 5.08 2.88 1.95
C PHE A 5 4.27 3.44 3.11
N LEU A 6 2.99 3.09 3.14
CA LEU A 6 2.06 3.54 4.16
C LEU A 6 2.16 2.63 5.39
N CYS A 7 2.79 3.13 6.43
CA CYS A 7 3.02 2.36 7.65
C CYS A 7 3.10 3.30 8.85
N ASP A 8 2.18 3.14 9.79
CA ASP A 8 2.21 3.93 11.02
C ASP A 8 3.42 3.58 11.88
N ALA A 9 3.89 4.54 12.66
CA ALA A 9 5.12 4.41 13.44
C ALA A 9 5.11 3.22 14.40
N ASN A 10 3.97 2.90 15.00
CA ASN A 10 3.86 1.77 15.93
C ASN A 10 3.93 0.40 15.23
N TYR A 11 3.77 0.35 13.91
CA TYR A 11 3.94 -0.88 13.12
C TYR A 11 5.27 -0.94 12.41
N LEU A 12 6.03 0.15 12.38
CA LEU A 12 7.34 0.21 11.71
C LEU A 12 8.42 -0.36 12.65
N LYS A 13 8.42 -1.67 12.76
CA LYS A 13 9.36 -2.43 13.60
C LYS A 13 9.50 -3.85 13.04
N GLY A 14 10.54 -4.54 13.44
CA GLY A 14 10.77 -5.92 13.02
C GLY A 14 10.83 -6.04 11.49
N ASP A 15 9.93 -6.85 10.94
CA ASP A 15 9.90 -7.12 9.51
C ASP A 15 9.66 -5.89 8.65
N MET A 16 8.94 -4.91 9.17
CA MET A 16 8.65 -3.69 8.40
C MET A 16 9.91 -2.86 8.22
N VAL A 17 10.79 -2.83 9.21
CA VAL A 17 12.11 -2.20 9.07
C VAL A 17 12.95 -2.97 8.06
N ASN A 18 12.90 -4.30 8.10
CA ASN A 18 13.58 -5.15 7.12
C ASN A 18 13.09 -4.85 5.71
N PHE A 19 11.78 -4.68 5.52
CA PHE A 19 11.20 -4.34 4.22
C PHE A 19 11.78 -3.04 3.67
N VAL A 20 11.83 -2.01 4.50
CA VAL A 20 12.38 -0.70 4.11
C VAL A 20 13.86 -0.83 3.73
N ASN A 21 14.63 -1.54 4.56
CA ASN A 21 16.07 -1.68 4.35
C ASN A 21 16.43 -2.52 3.13
N ASN A 22 15.60 -3.50 2.80
CA ASN A 22 15.83 -4.42 1.67
C ASN A 22 15.11 -4.00 0.39
N PHE A 23 14.38 -2.91 0.42
CA PHE A 23 13.69 -2.42 -0.78
C PHE A 23 14.72 -2.08 -1.86
N PRO A 24 14.45 -2.38 -3.16
CA PRO A 24 15.41 -2.14 -4.23
C PRO A 24 15.85 -0.68 -4.31
N THR A 25 17.16 -0.47 -4.37
CA THR A 25 17.74 0.88 -4.36
C THR A 25 17.60 1.62 -5.69
N ASN A 26 17.21 0.93 -6.75
CA ASN A 26 16.93 1.55 -8.04
C ASN A 26 15.55 2.25 -8.08
N HIS A 27 14.80 2.18 -7.00
CA HIS A 27 13.55 2.90 -6.82
C HIS A 27 13.61 3.73 -5.55
N GLU A 28 12.76 4.74 -5.47
CA GLU A 28 12.60 5.54 -4.26
C GLU A 28 11.48 4.97 -3.42
N LEU A 29 11.70 4.77 -2.13
CA LEU A 29 10.68 4.38 -1.17
C LEU A 29 10.54 5.47 -0.11
N VAL A 30 9.38 6.12 -0.08
CA VAL A 30 9.06 7.14 0.92
C VAL A 30 8.13 6.52 1.95
N THR A 31 8.60 6.38 3.19
CA THR A 31 7.77 5.87 4.28
C THR A 31 6.90 6.98 4.83
N MET A 32 5.63 6.68 5.04
CA MET A 32 4.64 7.67 5.43
C MET A 32 3.66 7.08 6.43
N THR A 33 3.34 7.84 7.46
CA THR A 33 2.28 7.46 8.39
C THR A 33 0.91 7.85 7.83
N SER A 34 -0.16 7.30 8.42
CA SER A 34 -1.52 7.69 8.05
C SER A 34 -1.79 9.17 8.30
N ASP A 35 -1.24 9.75 9.38
CA ASP A 35 -1.39 11.17 9.67
C ASP A 35 -0.72 12.03 8.61
N GLU A 36 0.48 11.66 8.18
CA GLU A 36 1.17 12.37 7.12
C GLU A 36 0.40 12.30 5.80
N LEU A 37 -0.17 11.14 5.50
CA LEU A 37 -0.99 10.95 4.32
C LEU A 37 -2.23 11.85 4.33
N LEU A 38 -2.89 11.96 5.48
CA LEU A 38 -4.07 12.79 5.64
C LEU A 38 -3.77 14.28 5.51
N GLN A 39 -2.57 14.70 5.89
CA GLN A 39 -2.16 16.10 5.87
C GLN A 39 -1.58 16.56 4.53
N SER A 40 -1.05 15.65 3.73
CA SER A 40 -0.30 16.01 2.53
C SER A 40 -0.78 15.26 1.30
N LYS A 41 -1.92 15.70 0.76
CA LYS A 41 -2.50 15.09 -0.45
C LYS A 41 -1.61 15.24 -1.67
N SER A 42 -0.78 16.26 -1.72
CA SER A 42 0.13 16.53 -2.84
C SER A 42 1.25 15.50 -2.97
N ILE A 43 1.47 14.66 -1.96
CA ILE A 43 2.53 13.66 -2.00
C ILE A 43 2.32 12.62 -3.09
N PHE A 44 1.10 12.51 -3.60
CA PHE A 44 0.83 11.59 -4.70
C PHE A 44 1.42 12.06 -6.04
N ASP A 45 1.83 13.32 -6.12
CA ASP A 45 2.46 13.83 -7.32
C ASP A 45 3.80 13.10 -7.55
N GLY A 46 3.94 12.51 -8.74
CA GLY A 46 5.12 11.74 -9.08
C GLY A 46 5.19 10.34 -8.44
N THR A 47 4.21 9.95 -7.67
CA THR A 47 4.17 8.61 -7.06
C THR A 47 3.65 7.59 -8.08
N PHE A 48 4.39 6.48 -8.21
CA PHE A 48 3.98 5.39 -9.07
C PHE A 48 2.93 4.50 -8.40
N ALA A 49 3.16 4.13 -7.14
CA ALA A 49 2.31 3.17 -6.44
C ALA A 49 2.36 3.37 -4.93
N ILE A 50 1.35 2.84 -4.26
CA ILE A 50 1.29 2.81 -2.80
C ILE A 50 1.44 1.36 -2.34
N LEU A 51 2.31 1.16 -1.36
CA LEU A 51 2.47 -0.12 -0.67
C LEU A 51 1.94 0.08 0.74
N ALA A 52 0.82 -0.57 1.05
CA ALA A 52 0.15 -0.36 2.33
C ALA A 52 0.48 -1.49 3.30
N GLU A 53 1.02 -1.13 4.46
CA GLU A 53 1.11 -2.08 5.56
C GLU A 53 -0.32 -2.38 6.05
N ARG A 54 -0.65 -3.66 6.17
CA ARG A 54 -2.03 -4.10 6.37
C ARG A 54 -2.69 -3.47 7.60
N ALA A 55 -2.03 -3.52 8.75
CA ALA A 55 -2.63 -3.03 9.99
C ALA A 55 -2.88 -1.52 9.94
N THR A 56 -1.97 -0.77 9.35
CA THR A 56 -2.13 0.67 9.14
C THR A 56 -3.36 0.97 8.29
N TRP A 57 -3.52 0.26 7.17
CA TRP A 57 -4.68 0.43 6.31
C TRP A 57 -5.99 0.10 7.04
N GLN A 58 -6.04 -1.08 7.66
CA GLN A 58 -7.26 -1.57 8.32
C GLN A 58 -7.70 -0.65 9.46
N LYS A 59 -6.74 -0.15 10.24
CA LYS A 59 -7.03 0.73 11.36
C LYS A 59 -7.53 2.11 10.92
N ASN A 60 -7.03 2.63 9.81
CA ASN A 60 -7.25 4.01 9.40
C ASN A 60 -8.20 4.16 8.20
N PHE A 61 -8.74 3.08 7.68
CA PHE A 61 -9.57 3.14 6.48
C PHE A 61 -10.74 4.12 6.62
N SER A 62 -11.40 4.13 7.77
CA SER A 62 -12.54 5.04 8.01
C SER A 62 -12.12 6.50 7.93
N LEU A 63 -10.91 6.82 8.38
CA LEU A 63 -10.37 8.18 8.27
C LEU A 63 -10.07 8.55 6.83
N PHE A 64 -9.50 7.62 6.06
CA PHE A 64 -9.22 7.85 4.63
C PHE A 64 -10.53 8.14 3.88
N ARG A 65 -11.56 7.39 4.18
CA ARG A 65 -12.89 7.59 3.61
C ARG A 65 -13.48 8.93 4.03
N TYR A 66 -13.44 9.24 5.32
CA TYR A 66 -13.99 10.47 5.88
C TYR A 66 -13.34 11.72 5.29
N PHE A 67 -12.02 11.71 5.11
CA PHE A 67 -11.29 12.86 4.58
C PHE A 67 -11.18 12.85 3.05
N GLY A 68 -11.90 11.97 2.37
CA GLY A 68 -12.00 11.98 0.92
C GLY A 68 -10.74 11.55 0.18
N LEU A 69 -9.92 10.69 0.77
CA LEU A 69 -8.70 10.20 0.11
C LEU A 69 -8.93 9.06 -0.87
N LEU A 70 -10.06 8.35 -0.76
CA LEU A 70 -10.29 7.16 -1.58
C LEU A 70 -10.21 7.43 -3.09
N PRO A 71 -10.76 8.54 -3.62
CA PRO A 71 -10.62 8.83 -5.04
C PRO A 71 -9.16 9.00 -5.49
N LEU A 72 -8.29 9.53 -4.63
CA LEU A 72 -6.86 9.65 -4.92
C LEU A 72 -6.17 8.30 -4.92
N LEU A 73 -6.56 7.42 -4.00
CA LEU A 73 -6.00 6.08 -3.88
C LEU A 73 -6.43 5.16 -5.02
N GLU A 74 -7.56 5.44 -5.66
CA GLU A 74 -8.06 4.65 -6.79
C GLU A 74 -7.18 4.72 -8.03
N VAL A 75 -6.47 5.81 -8.23
CA VAL A 75 -5.71 6.02 -9.47
C VAL A 75 -4.31 5.43 -9.41
N LEU A 76 -3.84 5.03 -8.24
CA LEU A 76 -2.51 4.47 -8.08
C LEU A 76 -2.58 2.95 -7.85
N PRO A 77 -1.65 2.19 -8.44
CA PRO A 77 -1.52 0.78 -8.08
C PRO A 77 -1.31 0.63 -6.58
N LEU A 78 -1.88 -0.42 -6.01
CA LEU A 78 -1.81 -0.69 -4.57
C LEU A 78 -1.26 -2.08 -4.33
N GLY A 79 -0.17 -2.16 -3.57
CA GLY A 79 0.36 -3.41 -3.05
C GLY A 79 0.12 -3.50 -1.55
N VAL A 80 0.05 -4.71 -1.03
CA VAL A 80 -0.17 -4.98 0.39
C VAL A 80 1.11 -5.55 0.99
N VAL A 81 1.62 -4.91 2.04
CA VAL A 81 2.77 -5.44 2.78
C VAL A 81 2.23 -6.19 4.00
N SER A 82 2.36 -7.50 3.99
CA SER A 82 1.80 -8.35 5.03
C SER A 82 2.53 -9.68 5.09
N ARG A 83 2.66 -10.22 6.31
CA ARG A 83 3.26 -11.55 6.54
C ARG A 83 2.38 -12.68 6.04
N SER A 84 1.08 -12.48 5.95
CA SER A 84 0.14 -13.54 5.64
C SER A 84 -0.84 -13.15 4.56
N ARG A 85 -0.94 -13.99 3.53
CA ARG A 85 -1.97 -13.86 2.50
C ARG A 85 -3.34 -14.35 2.96
N ARG A 86 -3.39 -15.06 4.08
CA ARG A 86 -4.64 -15.60 4.64
C ARG A 86 -5.41 -14.58 5.44
N SER A 87 -4.84 -13.42 5.67
CA SER A 87 -5.54 -12.33 6.32
C SER A 87 -6.72 -11.87 5.47
N GLU A 88 -7.67 -11.20 6.12
CA GLU A 88 -8.81 -10.63 5.43
C GLU A 88 -8.36 -9.63 4.36
N PRO A 89 -9.15 -9.46 3.27
CA PRO A 89 -8.89 -8.40 2.29
C PRO A 89 -8.83 -7.03 2.95
N LEU A 90 -8.15 -6.10 2.31
CA LEU A 90 -8.13 -4.72 2.79
C LEU A 90 -9.56 -4.18 2.84
N LYS A 91 -9.88 -3.45 3.92
CA LYS A 91 -11.17 -2.80 4.07
C LYS A 91 -11.47 -1.91 2.88
N GLY A 92 -12.73 -1.91 2.45
CA GLY A 92 -13.20 -1.08 1.36
C GLY A 92 -12.87 -1.61 -0.03
N ARG A 93 -12.10 -2.69 -0.14
CA ARG A 93 -11.78 -3.27 -1.41
C ARG A 93 -12.89 -4.21 -1.88
N THR A 94 -13.10 -4.28 -3.20
CA THR A 94 -13.99 -5.28 -3.78
C THR A 94 -13.41 -6.67 -3.57
N GLN A 95 -14.28 -7.66 -3.49
CA GLN A 95 -13.99 -8.95 -2.88
C GLN A 95 -13.08 -9.91 -3.63
N ASN A 96 -12.27 -9.48 -4.55
CA ASN A 96 -11.43 -10.42 -5.27
C ASN A 96 -10.00 -10.43 -4.70
N ARG A 97 -9.77 -11.30 -3.73
CA ARG A 97 -8.45 -11.49 -3.11
C ARG A 97 -7.35 -11.81 -4.12
N ASN A 98 -7.71 -12.46 -5.23
CA ASN A 98 -6.75 -12.88 -6.23
C ASN A 98 -6.12 -11.70 -6.96
N GLN A 99 -6.70 -10.52 -6.83
CA GLN A 99 -6.17 -9.30 -7.43
C GLN A 99 -5.25 -8.52 -6.50
N GLU A 100 -5.17 -8.90 -5.24
CA GLU A 100 -4.25 -8.25 -4.31
C GLU A 100 -2.84 -8.77 -4.53
N ILE A 101 -1.88 -7.85 -4.65
CA ILE A 101 -0.48 -8.19 -4.75
C ILE A 101 0.17 -7.99 -3.40
N TYR A 102 0.78 -9.05 -2.90
CA TYR A 102 1.38 -9.07 -1.58
C TYR A 102 2.89 -9.01 -1.65
N PHE A 103 3.46 -8.18 -0.77
CA PHE A 103 4.90 -8.12 -0.54
C PHE A 103 5.18 -8.70 0.83
N ASN A 104 6.11 -9.66 0.89
CA ASN A 104 6.52 -10.26 2.14
C ASN A 104 7.55 -9.36 2.82
N PRO A 105 7.26 -8.78 4.00
CA PRO A 105 8.21 -7.89 4.66
C PRO A 105 9.47 -8.59 5.16
N SER A 106 9.42 -9.92 5.33
CA SER A 106 10.58 -10.72 5.76
C SER A 106 11.44 -11.19 4.59
N ALA A 107 11.09 -10.85 3.36
CA ALA A 107 11.82 -11.29 2.18
C ALA A 107 13.23 -10.72 2.15
N SER A 108 14.15 -11.45 1.52
CA SER A 108 15.50 -10.97 1.26
C SER A 108 15.49 -9.82 0.25
N ALA A 109 16.60 -9.11 0.12
CA ALA A 109 16.75 -8.05 -0.87
C ALA A 109 16.54 -8.58 -2.29
N GLU A 110 17.03 -9.79 -2.59
CA GLU A 110 16.84 -10.40 -3.90
C GLU A 110 15.37 -10.72 -4.19
N GLU A 111 14.68 -11.28 -3.21
CA GLU A 111 13.26 -11.60 -3.33
C GLU A 111 12.43 -10.35 -3.53
N LEU A 112 12.70 -9.29 -2.78
CA LEU A 112 12.01 -8.02 -2.92
C LEU A 112 12.29 -7.39 -4.28
N TYR A 113 13.52 -7.48 -4.77
CA TYR A 113 13.85 -7.00 -6.10
C TYR A 113 12.97 -7.67 -7.16
N ILE A 114 12.82 -9.00 -7.08
CA ILE A 114 11.99 -9.76 -8.02
C ILE A 114 10.52 -9.35 -7.89
N GLN A 115 10.01 -9.23 -6.66
CA GLN A 115 8.63 -8.85 -6.42
C GLN A 115 8.32 -7.44 -6.95
N VAL A 116 9.20 -6.49 -6.70
CA VAL A 116 9.03 -5.11 -7.16
C VAL A 116 9.14 -5.04 -8.67
N ASP A 117 10.06 -5.76 -9.28
CA ASP A 117 10.24 -5.79 -10.72
C ASP A 117 8.98 -6.32 -11.42
N LYS A 118 8.40 -7.39 -10.91
CA LYS A 118 7.13 -7.91 -11.42
C LYS A 118 5.98 -6.92 -11.27
N PHE A 119 5.93 -6.24 -10.14
CA PHE A 119 4.90 -5.23 -9.86
C PHE A 119 5.00 -4.06 -10.84
N VAL A 120 6.20 -3.60 -11.12
CA VAL A 120 6.45 -2.50 -12.06
C VAL A 120 6.12 -2.92 -13.49
N ALA A 121 6.44 -4.15 -13.86
CA ALA A 121 6.20 -4.65 -15.22
C ALA A 121 4.71 -4.85 -15.52
N ALA A 122 3.93 -5.21 -14.52
CA ALA A 122 2.50 -5.45 -14.67
C ALA A 122 1.75 -4.91 -13.44
N PRO A 123 1.66 -3.57 -13.30
CA PRO A 123 1.05 -2.99 -12.12
C PRO A 123 -0.44 -3.37 -12.03
N PRO A 124 -0.92 -3.69 -10.83
CA PRO A 124 -2.34 -3.99 -10.65
C PRO A 124 -3.18 -2.74 -10.85
N ALA A 125 -4.48 -2.92 -11.09
CA ALA A 125 -5.41 -1.80 -11.06
C ALA A 125 -5.33 -1.08 -9.72
N GLY A 126 -5.60 0.21 -9.72
CA GLY A 126 -5.62 0.99 -8.50
C GLY A 126 -6.67 0.49 -7.52
N PHE A 127 -6.64 1.03 -6.31
CA PHE A 127 -7.61 0.65 -5.28
C PHE A 127 -9.03 0.84 -5.80
N SER A 128 -9.86 -0.19 -5.61
CA SER A 128 -11.26 -0.16 -6.00
C SER A 128 -12.14 -0.49 -4.80
N TYR A 129 -13.18 0.30 -4.58
CA TYR A 129 -14.13 0.08 -3.50
C TYR A 129 -15.56 0.08 -4.05
N PRO A 130 -16.54 -0.50 -3.30
CA PRO A 130 -17.91 -0.62 -3.82
C PRO A 130 -18.59 0.75 -3.96
N ARG A 131 -18.61 1.28 -5.16
CA ARG A 131 -19.20 2.60 -5.42
C ARG A 131 -20.72 2.61 -5.36
N GLY A 132 -21.34 1.49 -5.70
CA GLY A 132 -22.79 1.37 -5.66
C GLY A 132 -23.40 1.66 -4.30
N THR A 133 -22.65 1.36 -3.22
CA THR A 133 -23.11 1.62 -1.86
C THR A 133 -22.92 3.07 -1.44
N ALA A 134 -22.05 3.80 -2.10
CA ALA A 134 -21.76 5.19 -1.76
C ALA A 134 -22.86 6.15 -2.24
N LYS A 135 -23.72 5.67 -3.11
CA LYS A 135 -24.81 6.49 -3.67
C LYS A 135 -26.12 6.33 -2.93
N ALA A 136 -26.16 5.40 -2.05
CA ALA A 136 -27.37 5.14 -1.26
C ALA A 136 -27.65 6.25 -0.26
#